data_cda02208c66c095a864757d3871c185e
#
_entry.id   cda02208c66c095a864757d3871c185e
#
_cell.length_a   1.000
_cell.length_b   1.000
_cell.length_c   1.000
_cell.angle_alpha   90.00
_cell.angle_beta   90.00
_cell.angle_gamma   90.00
#
_symmetry.space_group_name_H-M   'P 1'
#
loop_
_entity.id
_entity.type
_entity.pdbx_description
1 polymer ?
#
loop_
_entity_poly.entity_id
_entity_poly.type
_entity_poly.pdbx_seq_one_letter_code
_entity_poly.pdbx_strand_id
1 'polypeptide(L)'
;MTILGRGFKERGALKSNTIVGTVMSNLGFMHAMKEAGIDVITTAVGDRYVLETMLEGDFSLGGEQSGHLIMREFANTGDGILTALQLAQEVVRTKKSLADLASTMKRFPQVLINVPNVAKEKLSTSQAIADAVVQAESTLGSEGRVLLRASGTEPLIRVMVEASSDNLAQEIAASLAATVKAELGN
;
A
#
# COMPACT_ATOMS: atom_id res chain seq x y z
N MET A 1 -7.26 -0.43 7.93
CA MET A 1 -7.79 0.74 7.15
C MET A 1 -9.14 0.47 6.50
N THR A 2 -9.33 -0.57 5.69
CA THR A 2 -10.58 -0.82 4.94
C THR A 2 -11.84 -0.78 5.83
N ILE A 3 -11.86 -1.52 6.94
CA ILE A 3 -13.00 -1.57 7.88
C ILE A 3 -13.30 -0.18 8.43
N LEU A 4 -12.28 0.52 8.93
CA LEU A 4 -12.45 1.85 9.53
C LEU A 4 -12.84 2.90 8.49
N GLY A 5 -12.25 2.85 7.29
CA GLY A 5 -12.61 3.77 6.21
C GLY A 5 -14.07 3.68 5.81
N ARG A 6 -14.58 2.46 5.63
CA ARG A 6 -16.01 2.23 5.37
C ARG A 6 -16.88 2.69 6.53
N GLY A 7 -16.49 2.35 7.77
CA GLY A 7 -17.22 2.77 8.96
C GLY A 7 -17.26 4.29 9.14
N PHE A 8 -16.16 4.97 8.92
CA PHE A 8 -16.08 6.45 8.97
C PHE A 8 -16.95 7.08 7.89
N LYS A 9 -16.91 6.55 6.65
CA LYS A 9 -17.79 7.01 5.58
C LYS A 9 -19.27 6.86 5.93
N GLU A 10 -19.68 5.68 6.40
CA GLU A 10 -21.06 5.39 6.77
C GLU A 10 -21.58 6.32 7.89
N ARG A 11 -20.70 6.76 8.79
CA ARG A 11 -21.03 7.71 9.86
C ARG A 11 -20.88 9.19 9.47
N GLY A 12 -20.45 9.48 8.24
CA GLY A 12 -20.16 10.85 7.80
C GLY A 12 -18.91 11.46 8.44
N ALA A 13 -18.02 10.62 9.00
CA ALA A 13 -16.78 11.04 9.68
C ALA A 13 -15.55 11.01 8.75
N LEU A 14 -15.69 10.48 7.53
CA LEU A 14 -14.60 10.45 6.55
C LEU A 14 -14.59 11.73 5.73
N LYS A 15 -13.80 12.70 6.12
CA LYS A 15 -13.67 13.98 5.43
C LYS A 15 -13.26 13.77 3.97
N SER A 16 -13.94 14.47 3.07
CA SER A 16 -13.74 14.40 1.61
C SER A 16 -13.86 12.98 1.03
N ASN A 17 -14.43 12.02 1.76
CA ASN A 17 -14.45 10.60 1.41
C ASN A 17 -13.06 10.05 1.03
N THR A 18 -12.00 10.53 1.67
CA THR A 18 -10.61 10.24 1.31
C THR A 18 -9.85 9.63 2.48
N ILE A 19 -9.00 8.64 2.16
CA ILE A 19 -8.03 8.02 3.08
C ILE A 19 -6.62 8.28 2.54
N VAL A 20 -5.67 8.56 3.44
CA VAL A 20 -4.27 8.66 3.08
C VAL A 20 -3.57 7.33 3.37
N GLY A 21 -2.98 6.72 2.34
CA GLY A 21 -2.16 5.51 2.45
C GLY A 21 -0.73 5.75 1.98
N THR A 22 0.03 4.68 1.84
CA THR A 22 1.37 4.75 1.25
C THR A 22 1.42 3.96 -0.05
N VAL A 23 2.48 4.16 -0.85
CA VAL A 23 2.75 3.37 -2.06
C VAL A 23 2.86 1.86 -1.78
N MET A 24 3.01 1.46 -0.51
CA MET A 24 3.03 0.06 -0.10
C MET A 24 1.65 -0.51 0.26
N SER A 25 0.59 0.30 0.27
CA SER A 25 -0.78 -0.19 0.51
C SER A 25 -1.16 -1.22 -0.56
N ASN A 26 -1.68 -2.36 -0.14
CA ASN A 26 -2.01 -3.48 -1.04
C ASN A 26 -3.03 -3.08 -2.11
N LEU A 27 -2.89 -3.59 -3.32
CA LEU A 27 -3.82 -3.31 -4.44
C LEU A 27 -5.27 -3.65 -4.08
N GLY A 28 -5.48 -4.70 -3.30
CA GLY A 28 -6.82 -5.06 -2.80
C GLY A 28 -7.44 -3.99 -1.89
N PHE A 29 -6.62 -3.24 -1.14
CA PHE A 29 -7.11 -2.07 -0.42
C PHE A 29 -7.58 -0.97 -1.38
N MET A 30 -6.81 -0.71 -2.44
CA MET A 30 -7.18 0.30 -3.45
C MET A 30 -8.51 -0.06 -4.12
N HIS A 31 -8.68 -1.34 -4.50
CA HIS A 31 -9.94 -1.83 -5.08
C HIS A 31 -11.11 -1.73 -4.11
N ALA A 32 -10.94 -2.19 -2.87
CA ALA A 32 -11.99 -2.14 -1.86
C ALA A 32 -12.44 -0.71 -1.52
N MET A 33 -11.51 0.27 -1.54
CA MET A 33 -11.84 1.67 -1.33
C MET A 33 -12.57 2.26 -2.54
N LYS A 34 -12.11 1.98 -3.76
CA LYS A 34 -12.79 2.39 -4.99
C LYS A 34 -14.22 1.87 -5.04
N GLU A 35 -14.45 0.59 -4.74
CA GLU A 35 -15.79 -0.01 -4.66
C GLU A 35 -16.68 0.66 -3.60
N ALA A 36 -16.07 1.10 -2.50
CA ALA A 36 -16.78 1.84 -1.46
C ALA A 36 -17.00 3.32 -1.80
N GLY A 37 -16.52 3.80 -2.95
CA GLY A 37 -16.55 5.22 -3.33
C GLY A 37 -15.69 6.07 -2.39
N ILE A 38 -14.55 5.54 -1.95
CA ILE A 38 -13.56 6.20 -1.10
C ILE A 38 -12.31 6.42 -1.93
N ASP A 39 -11.85 7.65 -2.00
CA ASP A 39 -10.61 7.99 -2.66
C ASP A 39 -9.40 7.66 -1.77
N VAL A 40 -8.30 7.26 -2.40
CA VAL A 40 -7.05 6.99 -1.72
C VAL A 40 -5.95 7.88 -2.27
N ILE A 41 -5.36 8.70 -1.41
CA ILE A 41 -4.15 9.44 -1.71
C ILE A 41 -2.98 8.61 -1.19
N THR A 42 -1.96 8.39 -2.05
CA THR A 42 -0.77 7.62 -1.69
C THR A 42 0.44 8.52 -1.51
N THR A 43 1.16 8.31 -0.41
CA THR A 43 2.41 9.00 -0.08
C THR A 43 3.61 8.06 -0.19
N ALA A 44 4.81 8.59 -0.02
CA ALA A 44 5.99 7.80 0.29
C ALA A 44 5.79 7.01 1.61
N VAL A 45 6.59 5.96 1.80
CA VAL A 45 6.55 5.15 3.04
C VAL A 45 7.07 5.96 4.22
N GLY A 46 6.31 5.99 5.29
CA GLY A 46 6.60 6.67 6.55
C GLY A 46 5.37 7.41 7.08
N ASP A 47 5.09 7.21 8.36
CA ASP A 47 3.96 7.82 9.08
C ASP A 47 3.97 9.34 9.02
N ARG A 48 5.16 9.94 9.00
CA ARG A 48 5.35 11.37 8.82
C ARG A 48 4.70 11.89 7.53
N TYR A 49 4.95 11.23 6.39
CA TYR A 49 4.39 11.66 5.10
C TYR A 49 2.87 11.48 5.07
N VAL A 50 2.38 10.41 5.69
CA VAL A 50 0.94 10.18 5.86
C VAL A 50 0.32 11.31 6.65
N LEU A 51 0.91 11.67 7.82
CA LEU A 51 0.40 12.75 8.67
C LEU A 51 0.47 14.11 7.98
N GLU A 52 1.59 14.46 7.33
CA GLU A 52 1.74 15.71 6.58
C GLU A 52 0.61 15.86 5.54
N THR A 53 0.39 14.85 4.70
CA THR A 53 -0.69 14.85 3.71
C THR A 53 -2.08 14.92 4.34
N MET A 54 -2.28 14.23 5.47
CA MET A 54 -3.55 14.32 6.22
C MET A 54 -3.81 15.73 6.75
N LEU A 55 -2.77 16.43 7.19
CA LEU A 55 -2.89 17.81 7.69
C LEU A 55 -3.18 18.78 6.56
N GLU A 56 -2.47 18.68 5.44
CA GLU A 56 -2.63 19.53 4.26
C GLU A 56 -4.05 19.44 3.66
N GLY A 57 -4.58 18.22 3.55
CA GLY A 57 -5.90 17.98 2.96
C GLY A 57 -7.06 17.90 3.95
N ASP A 58 -6.79 18.14 5.24
CA ASP A 58 -7.77 17.98 6.34
C ASP A 58 -8.47 16.61 6.36
N PHE A 59 -7.71 15.52 6.04
CA PHE A 59 -8.24 14.16 6.02
C PHE A 59 -8.31 13.55 7.41
N SER A 60 -9.34 12.72 7.67
CA SER A 60 -9.63 12.16 8.99
C SER A 60 -8.87 10.87 9.29
N LEU A 61 -8.58 10.06 8.27
CA LEU A 61 -8.00 8.71 8.41
C LEU A 61 -6.83 8.53 7.46
N GLY A 62 -5.75 7.99 7.96
CA GLY A 62 -4.61 7.57 7.17
C GLY A 62 -3.82 6.46 7.87
N GLY A 63 -2.85 5.90 7.17
CA GLY A 63 -1.98 4.90 7.76
C GLY A 63 -1.23 4.04 6.77
N GLU A 64 -0.53 3.08 7.31
CA GLU A 64 0.34 2.16 6.59
C GLU A 64 -0.11 0.71 6.71
N GLN A 65 0.34 -0.13 5.79
CA GLN A 65 0.08 -1.57 5.83
C GLN A 65 0.71 -2.28 7.06
N SER A 66 1.69 -1.64 7.71
CA SER A 66 2.29 -2.09 8.97
C SER A 66 1.30 -2.13 10.14
N GLY A 67 0.13 -1.47 9.98
CA GLY A 67 -0.87 -1.33 11.05
C GLY A 67 -0.77 -0.02 11.82
N HIS A 68 0.16 0.88 11.43
CA HIS A 68 0.22 2.22 11.99
C HIS A 68 -0.91 3.07 11.40
N LEU A 69 -1.97 3.31 12.16
CA LEU A 69 -3.15 4.05 11.71
C LEU A 69 -3.31 5.34 12.50
N ILE A 70 -3.53 6.43 11.79
CA ILE A 70 -3.76 7.77 12.32
C ILE A 70 -5.24 8.12 12.12
N MET A 71 -5.92 8.47 13.20
CA MET A 71 -7.30 8.93 13.22
C MET A 71 -7.32 10.32 13.84
N ARG A 72 -7.26 11.37 13.01
CA ARG A 72 -7.02 12.75 13.44
C ARG A 72 -8.08 13.35 14.36
N GLU A 73 -9.26 12.78 14.37
CA GLU A 73 -10.29 13.16 15.36
C GLU A 73 -9.82 12.90 16.79
N PHE A 74 -8.95 11.89 16.98
CA PHE A 74 -8.50 11.46 18.31
C PHE A 74 -7.04 11.84 18.60
N ALA A 75 -6.13 11.62 17.62
CA ALA A 75 -4.72 11.90 17.78
C ALA A 75 -4.01 12.09 16.43
N ASN A 76 -2.94 12.90 16.43
CA ASN A 76 -2.05 13.09 15.27
C ASN A 76 -0.90 12.06 15.23
N THR A 77 -1.13 10.87 15.73
CA THR A 77 -0.16 9.77 15.76
C THR A 77 -0.91 8.45 15.63
N GLY A 78 -0.22 7.40 15.20
CA GLY A 78 -0.76 6.05 15.24
C GLY A 78 -0.83 5.52 16.67
N ASP A 79 -1.97 4.93 17.01
CA ASP A 79 -2.22 4.33 18.31
C ASP A 79 -2.93 2.98 18.12
N GLY A 80 -2.25 1.90 18.53
CA GLY A 80 -2.77 0.54 18.36
C GLY A 80 -3.95 0.23 19.28
N ILE A 81 -3.99 0.82 20.49
CA ILE A 81 -5.11 0.63 21.42
C ILE A 81 -6.35 1.36 20.89
N LEU A 82 -6.20 2.60 20.48
CA LEU A 82 -7.26 3.37 19.82
C LEU A 82 -7.78 2.64 18.57
N THR A 83 -6.89 2.13 17.74
CA THR A 83 -7.25 1.35 16.54
C THR A 83 -8.07 0.12 16.90
N ALA A 84 -7.67 -0.62 17.95
CA ALA A 84 -8.40 -1.78 18.42
C ALA A 84 -9.80 -1.44 18.94
N LEU A 85 -9.94 -0.34 19.70
CA LEU A 85 -11.23 0.15 20.20
C LEU A 85 -12.15 0.57 19.06
N GLN A 86 -11.64 1.27 18.04
CA GLN A 86 -12.42 1.66 16.87
C GLN A 86 -12.86 0.45 16.05
N LEU A 87 -12.02 -0.58 15.90
CA LEU A 87 -12.42 -1.85 15.26
C LEU A 87 -13.52 -2.58 16.06
N ALA A 88 -13.38 -2.63 17.39
CA ALA A 88 -14.40 -3.21 18.26
C ALA A 88 -15.72 -2.44 18.15
N GLN A 89 -15.68 -1.13 18.08
CA GLN A 89 -16.86 -0.29 17.85
C GLN A 89 -17.57 -0.66 16.52
N GLU A 90 -16.81 -0.90 15.44
CA GLU A 90 -17.41 -1.31 14.16
C GLU A 90 -18.10 -2.69 14.26
N VAL A 91 -17.50 -3.64 14.97
CA VAL A 91 -18.10 -4.96 15.23
C VAL A 91 -19.44 -4.79 15.98
N VAL A 92 -19.46 -4.00 17.05
CA VAL A 92 -20.67 -3.74 17.84
C VAL A 92 -21.71 -3.00 17.02
N ARG A 93 -21.33 -1.94 16.31
CA ARG A 93 -22.24 -1.12 15.51
C ARG A 93 -22.90 -1.89 14.39
N THR A 94 -22.13 -2.70 13.67
CA THR A 94 -22.62 -3.43 12.50
C THR A 94 -23.25 -4.77 12.85
N LYS A 95 -23.00 -5.29 14.05
CA LYS A 95 -23.36 -6.65 14.48
C LYS A 95 -22.77 -7.75 13.58
N LYS A 96 -21.69 -7.45 12.87
CA LYS A 96 -20.94 -8.38 12.01
C LYS A 96 -19.71 -8.87 12.74
N SER A 97 -19.25 -10.08 12.40
CA SER A 97 -17.95 -10.55 12.88
C SER A 97 -16.79 -9.74 12.27
N LEU A 98 -15.65 -9.74 12.93
CA LEU A 98 -14.45 -9.10 12.37
C LEU A 98 -14.03 -9.76 11.04
N ALA A 99 -14.25 -11.07 10.89
CA ALA A 99 -14.00 -11.81 9.66
C ALA A 99 -14.88 -11.30 8.51
N ASP A 100 -16.19 -11.09 8.77
CA ASP A 100 -17.11 -10.54 7.77
C ASP A 100 -16.73 -9.11 7.37
N LEU A 101 -16.31 -8.29 8.32
CA LEU A 101 -15.83 -6.94 8.04
C LEU A 101 -14.53 -6.96 7.23
N ALA A 102 -13.62 -7.87 7.52
CA ALA A 102 -12.37 -8.02 6.81
C ALA A 102 -12.55 -8.58 5.39
N SER A 103 -13.56 -9.40 5.14
CA SER A 103 -13.85 -10.00 3.83
C SER A 103 -14.19 -8.97 2.74
N THR A 104 -14.44 -7.72 3.12
CA THR A 104 -14.65 -6.59 2.19
C THR A 104 -13.40 -6.21 1.41
N MET A 105 -12.25 -6.78 1.73
CA MET A 105 -10.99 -6.61 1.02
C MET A 105 -10.40 -7.97 0.66
N LYS A 106 -10.21 -8.24 -0.62
CA LYS A 106 -9.40 -9.36 -1.09
C LYS A 106 -7.95 -8.92 -1.16
N ARG A 107 -7.09 -9.50 -0.31
CA ARG A 107 -5.65 -9.21 -0.35
C ARG A 107 -5.02 -9.86 -1.59
N PHE A 108 -4.30 -9.07 -2.37
CA PHE A 108 -3.45 -9.58 -3.44
C PHE A 108 -2.17 -10.18 -2.86
N PRO A 109 -1.75 -11.38 -3.32
CA PRO A 109 -0.42 -11.89 -3.07
C PRO A 109 0.66 -10.86 -3.39
N GLN A 110 1.64 -10.72 -2.50
CA GLN A 110 2.70 -9.73 -2.62
C GLN A 110 4.06 -10.39 -2.39
N VAL A 111 4.96 -10.21 -3.35
CA VAL A 111 6.36 -10.64 -3.25
C VAL A 111 7.26 -9.41 -3.20
N LEU A 112 8.21 -9.42 -2.27
CA LEU A 112 9.24 -8.38 -2.14
C LEU A 112 10.62 -9.03 -2.22
N ILE A 113 11.39 -8.64 -3.23
CA ILE A 113 12.79 -9.07 -3.41
C ILE A 113 13.72 -7.87 -3.21
N ASN A 114 14.67 -8.00 -2.31
CA ASN A 114 15.74 -7.04 -2.13
C ASN A 114 16.91 -7.43 -3.02
N VAL A 115 17.34 -6.54 -3.91
CA VAL A 115 18.49 -6.73 -4.79
C VAL A 115 19.67 -5.91 -4.23
N PRO A 116 20.60 -6.54 -3.51
CA PRO A 116 21.75 -5.86 -2.91
C PRO A 116 22.89 -5.62 -3.91
N ASN A 117 23.84 -4.76 -3.51
CA ASN A 117 25.05 -4.47 -4.26
C ASN A 117 24.76 -3.99 -5.69
N VAL A 118 23.96 -2.94 -5.80
CA VAL A 118 23.55 -2.32 -7.05
C VAL A 118 23.73 -0.81 -7.00
N ALA A 119 24.03 -0.22 -8.14
CA ALA A 119 24.11 1.23 -8.34
C ALA A 119 22.71 1.85 -8.33
N LYS A 120 22.10 1.96 -7.14
CA LYS A 120 20.70 2.35 -6.96
C LYS A 120 20.34 3.73 -7.53
N GLU A 121 21.30 4.62 -7.65
CA GLU A 121 21.16 5.95 -8.22
C GLU A 121 20.88 5.93 -9.73
N LYS A 122 21.22 4.82 -10.40
CA LYS A 122 20.98 4.63 -11.83
C LYS A 122 19.61 4.01 -12.14
N LEU A 123 18.83 3.67 -11.12
CA LEU A 123 17.52 3.01 -11.31
C LEU A 123 16.60 3.82 -12.24
N SER A 124 16.54 5.13 -12.07
CA SER A 124 15.67 6.01 -12.84
C SER A 124 16.14 6.29 -14.28
N THR A 125 17.36 5.89 -14.62
CA THR A 125 17.98 6.16 -15.93
C THR A 125 18.16 4.91 -16.79
N SER A 126 17.90 3.71 -16.25
CA SER A 126 18.02 2.45 -17.01
C SER A 126 16.77 2.20 -17.86
N GLN A 127 16.93 2.30 -19.18
CA GLN A 127 15.85 2.02 -20.12
C GLN A 127 15.43 0.54 -20.06
N ALA A 128 16.39 -0.38 -19.94
CA ALA A 128 16.11 -1.81 -19.87
C ALA A 128 15.23 -2.18 -18.67
N ILE A 129 15.45 -1.54 -17.50
CA ILE A 129 14.58 -1.74 -16.34
C ILE A 129 13.20 -1.12 -16.57
N ALA A 130 13.13 0.07 -17.17
CA ALA A 130 11.85 0.70 -17.47
C ALA A 130 11.01 -0.18 -18.43
N ASP A 131 11.63 -0.71 -19.48
CA ASP A 131 10.97 -1.61 -20.44
C ASP A 131 10.50 -2.91 -19.76
N ALA A 132 11.31 -3.48 -18.89
CA ALA A 132 10.94 -4.68 -18.13
C ALA A 132 9.75 -4.42 -17.19
N VAL A 133 9.67 -3.24 -16.55
CA VAL A 133 8.53 -2.85 -15.73
C VAL A 133 7.27 -2.73 -16.57
N VAL A 134 7.33 -2.04 -17.71
CA VAL A 134 6.19 -1.91 -18.66
C VAL A 134 5.68 -3.27 -19.11
N GLN A 135 6.57 -4.19 -19.45
CA GLN A 135 6.23 -5.56 -19.81
C GLN A 135 5.52 -6.31 -18.67
N ALA A 136 6.06 -6.19 -17.46
CA ALA A 136 5.49 -6.81 -16.25
C ALA A 136 4.08 -6.25 -15.96
N GLU A 137 3.92 -4.94 -16.01
CA GLU A 137 2.62 -4.27 -15.81
C GLU A 137 1.61 -4.66 -16.89
N SER A 138 2.04 -4.78 -18.14
CA SER A 138 1.19 -5.28 -19.22
C SER A 138 0.70 -6.71 -18.98
N THR A 139 1.56 -7.58 -18.43
CA THR A 139 1.21 -8.97 -18.08
C THR A 139 0.24 -9.02 -16.89
N LEU A 140 0.43 -8.16 -15.90
CA LEU A 140 -0.39 -8.09 -14.69
C LEU A 140 -1.76 -7.46 -14.94
N GLY A 141 -1.87 -6.52 -15.87
CA GLY A 141 -3.09 -5.77 -16.13
C GLY A 141 -3.64 -5.07 -14.88
N SER A 142 -4.95 -5.13 -14.68
CA SER A 142 -5.61 -4.56 -13.50
C SER A 142 -5.51 -5.42 -12.25
N GLU A 143 -5.04 -6.67 -12.38
CA GLU A 143 -4.98 -7.67 -11.32
C GLU A 143 -3.59 -7.78 -10.68
N GLY A 144 -2.75 -6.75 -10.87
CA GLY A 144 -1.46 -6.67 -10.23
C GLY A 144 -0.78 -5.33 -10.45
N ARG A 145 0.40 -5.19 -9.85
CA ARG A 145 1.25 -4.00 -10.01
C ARG A 145 2.70 -4.28 -9.66
N VAL A 146 3.56 -3.41 -10.13
CA VAL A 146 4.99 -3.39 -9.82
C VAL A 146 5.34 -2.13 -9.04
N LEU A 147 6.23 -2.26 -8.05
CA LEU A 147 6.86 -1.12 -7.40
C LEU A 147 8.36 -1.39 -7.23
N LEU A 148 9.16 -0.67 -8.01
CA LEU A 148 10.61 -0.62 -7.85
C LEU A 148 11.00 0.64 -7.10
N ARG A 149 11.80 0.48 -6.04
CA ARG A 149 12.34 1.65 -5.34
C ARG A 149 13.73 1.40 -4.75
N ALA A 150 14.57 2.42 -4.82
CA ALA A 150 15.83 2.42 -4.08
C ALA A 150 15.57 2.48 -2.57
N SER A 151 16.35 1.72 -1.78
CA SER A 151 16.35 1.86 -0.32
C SER A 151 16.98 3.20 0.08
N GLY A 152 16.36 3.90 1.03
CA GLY A 152 16.91 5.15 1.56
C GLY A 152 18.21 4.94 2.33
N THR A 153 18.29 3.84 3.09
CA THR A 153 19.38 3.59 4.05
C THR A 153 20.39 2.53 3.61
N GLU A 154 20.02 1.66 2.68
CA GLU A 154 20.82 0.49 2.28
C GLU A 154 21.20 0.58 0.79
N PRO A 155 22.33 -0.01 0.37
CA PRO A 155 22.73 -0.06 -1.04
C PRO A 155 21.98 -1.20 -1.78
N LEU A 156 20.67 -1.09 -1.86
CA LEU A 156 19.80 -2.06 -2.53
C LEU A 156 18.60 -1.40 -3.21
N ILE A 157 18.05 -2.13 -4.18
CA ILE A 157 16.76 -1.84 -4.80
C ILE A 157 15.75 -2.88 -4.33
N ARG A 158 14.57 -2.41 -3.98
CA ARG A 158 13.42 -3.23 -3.60
C ARG A 158 12.50 -3.41 -4.79
N VAL A 159 12.28 -4.66 -5.18
CA VAL A 159 11.37 -5.08 -6.22
C VAL A 159 10.15 -5.66 -5.54
N MET A 160 9.03 -4.98 -5.61
CA MET A 160 7.75 -5.46 -5.08
C MET A 160 6.78 -5.70 -6.23
N VAL A 161 6.14 -6.87 -6.21
CA VAL A 161 5.10 -7.25 -7.17
C VAL A 161 3.89 -7.74 -6.40
N GLU A 162 2.72 -7.25 -6.77
CA GLU A 162 1.43 -7.81 -6.39
C GLU A 162 0.77 -8.42 -7.61
N ALA A 163 0.14 -9.59 -7.47
CA ALA A 163 -0.52 -10.28 -8.56
C ALA A 163 -1.74 -11.08 -8.06
N SER A 164 -2.53 -11.62 -9.01
CA SER A 164 -3.69 -12.45 -8.72
C SER A 164 -3.35 -13.80 -8.05
N SER A 165 -2.08 -14.26 -8.17
CA SER A 165 -1.57 -15.47 -7.52
C SER A 165 -0.14 -15.32 -7.03
N ASP A 166 0.24 -16.11 -5.99
CA ASP A 166 1.60 -16.13 -5.46
C ASP A 166 2.63 -16.53 -6.52
N ASN A 167 2.31 -17.51 -7.36
CA ASN A 167 3.22 -17.99 -8.42
C ASN A 167 3.52 -16.88 -9.42
N LEU A 168 2.51 -16.16 -9.89
CA LEU A 168 2.69 -15.06 -10.85
C LEU A 168 3.48 -13.91 -10.21
N ALA A 169 3.18 -13.56 -8.96
CA ALA A 169 3.92 -12.53 -8.24
C ALA A 169 5.41 -12.90 -8.10
N GLN A 170 5.70 -14.16 -7.76
CA GLN A 170 7.06 -14.67 -7.61
C GLN A 170 7.83 -14.69 -8.94
N GLU A 171 7.21 -15.17 -10.01
CA GLU A 171 7.82 -15.22 -11.35
C GLU A 171 8.23 -13.83 -11.84
N ILE A 172 7.30 -12.89 -11.78
CA ILE A 172 7.54 -11.51 -12.26
C ILE A 172 8.55 -10.80 -11.35
N ALA A 173 8.45 -10.96 -10.02
CA ALA A 173 9.40 -10.35 -9.10
C ALA A 173 10.83 -10.90 -9.31
N ALA A 174 10.98 -12.20 -9.52
CA ALA A 174 12.28 -12.81 -9.80
C ALA A 174 12.86 -12.33 -11.14
N SER A 175 12.06 -12.23 -12.19
CA SER A 175 12.47 -11.72 -13.50
C SER A 175 12.96 -10.26 -13.40
N LEU A 176 12.19 -9.39 -12.74
CA LEU A 176 12.57 -7.99 -12.54
C LEU A 176 13.83 -7.87 -11.68
N ALA A 177 13.96 -8.67 -10.61
CA ALA A 177 15.15 -8.67 -9.76
C ALA A 177 16.40 -9.11 -10.54
N ALA A 178 16.28 -10.09 -11.44
CA ALA A 178 17.36 -10.51 -12.32
C ALA A 178 17.77 -9.39 -13.28
N THR A 179 16.82 -8.69 -13.90
CA THR A 179 17.09 -7.53 -14.76
C THR A 179 17.79 -6.41 -13.99
N VAL A 180 17.29 -6.06 -12.79
CA VAL A 180 17.94 -5.05 -11.93
C VAL A 180 19.37 -5.46 -11.59
N LYS A 181 19.62 -6.74 -11.28
CA LYS A 181 20.96 -7.24 -10.96
C LYS A 181 21.89 -7.24 -12.17
N ALA A 182 21.39 -7.56 -13.34
CA ALA A 182 22.18 -7.56 -14.59
C ALA A 182 22.59 -6.13 -15.01
N GLU A 183 21.68 -5.17 -14.89
CA GLU A 183 21.87 -3.79 -15.34
C GLU A 183 22.65 -2.93 -14.34
N LEU A 184 22.42 -3.13 -13.06
CA LEU A 184 22.92 -2.23 -12.00
C LEU A 184 23.83 -2.93 -10.98
N GLY A 185 24.08 -4.24 -11.15
CA GLY A 185 24.96 -4.99 -10.25
C GLY A 185 26.42 -4.52 -10.35
N ASN A 186 27.06 -4.33 -9.17
CA ASN A 186 28.49 -4.02 -9.03
C ASN A 186 29.32 -5.31 -9.01
#